data_c4a0cf59dc64874d0afe2b5ea0f8b5c7
#
_entry.id   c4a0cf59dc64874d0afe2b5ea0f8b5c7
#
_cell.length_a   1.000
_cell.length_b   1.000
_cell.length_c   1.000
_cell.angle_alpha   90.00
_cell.angle_beta   90.00
_cell.angle_gamma   90.00
#
_symmetry.space_group_name_H-M   'P 1'
#
loop_
_entity.id
_entity.type
_entity.pdbx_description
1 polymer ?
#
loop_
_entity_poly.entity_id
_entity_poly.type
_entity_poly.pdbx_seq_one_letter_code
_entity_poly.pdbx_strand_id
1 'polypeptide(L)'
;MNKIGKFFLTATLGCLTASAWANEEDDLRIVQKQILENRTIDEVNRMAHQIVSSGLNAGDGYGEVWIRDFNTFIQVAMDVSPDSVVTHALNTFFHFQGKTGDIVDGYIDIKKAELDNVGGYKYRLADSCPQYAAHKNTVETDHETSLIQAVYQYVKKSGNKAYLKSVINGKTVEQRLEDALNFLMTEKFNKQYGLIIGATTADWGDVQPEHAWGVEIDENTHFSIDIYDNAMLIIALNNLMELTDDQAKKDKYAAIKDGLSKNIRKHLWDKEKGKYIPHIYLNGSPFPASFDENQIYYHGGTAVAILAGLHSKE
;
A
#
# COMPACT_ATOMS: atom_id res chain seq x y z
N MET A 1 -37.34 -22.04 44.97
CA MET A 1 -36.68 -20.82 44.50
C MET A 1 -37.07 -20.61 43.03
N ASN A 2 -37.70 -19.49 42.77
CA ASN A 2 -38.65 -19.23 41.70
C ASN A 2 -38.08 -19.19 40.29
N LYS A 3 -38.67 -19.94 39.38
CA LYS A 3 -38.45 -19.88 37.93
C LYS A 3 -38.74 -18.50 37.29
N ILE A 4 -39.37 -17.57 37.99
CA ILE A 4 -39.74 -16.26 37.57
C ILE A 4 -38.55 -15.29 37.53
N GLY A 5 -37.55 -15.45 38.38
CA GLY A 5 -36.37 -14.56 38.42
C GLY A 5 -35.38 -14.73 37.24
N LYS A 6 -35.35 -15.90 36.58
CA LYS A 6 -34.46 -16.12 35.41
C LYS A 6 -35.03 -15.55 34.09
N PHE A 7 -36.36 -15.39 34.01
CA PHE A 7 -37.00 -14.84 32.80
C PHE A 7 -36.87 -13.31 32.71
N PHE A 8 -36.83 -12.64 33.86
CA PHE A 8 -36.67 -11.17 33.88
C PHE A 8 -35.22 -10.72 33.55
N LEU A 9 -34.22 -11.52 33.92
CA LEU A 9 -32.80 -11.16 33.65
C LEU A 9 -32.46 -11.31 32.18
N THR A 10 -33.01 -12.32 31.49
CA THR A 10 -32.79 -12.53 30.04
C THR A 10 -33.55 -11.53 29.18
N ALA A 11 -34.71 -11.07 29.60
CA ALA A 11 -35.48 -10.05 28.86
C ALA A 11 -34.84 -8.65 28.99
N THR A 12 -34.29 -8.30 30.15
CA THR A 12 -33.60 -7.02 30.37
C THR A 12 -32.25 -6.95 29.63
N LEU A 13 -31.49 -8.07 29.56
CA LEU A 13 -30.25 -8.09 28.77
C LEU A 13 -30.53 -7.99 27.26
N GLY A 14 -31.55 -8.66 26.76
CA GLY A 14 -32.00 -8.59 25.38
C GLY A 14 -32.47 -7.19 24.94
N CYS A 15 -33.17 -6.47 25.84
CA CYS A 15 -33.61 -5.09 25.59
C CYS A 15 -32.45 -4.09 25.62
N LEU A 16 -31.48 -4.26 26.51
CA LEU A 16 -30.28 -3.39 26.56
C LEU A 16 -29.36 -3.55 25.34
N THR A 17 -29.20 -4.77 24.85
CA THR A 17 -28.44 -5.01 23.61
C THR A 17 -29.19 -4.48 22.39
N ALA A 18 -30.48 -4.70 22.26
CA ALA A 18 -31.27 -4.19 21.14
C ALA A 18 -31.34 -2.64 21.12
N SER A 19 -31.40 -1.97 22.28
CA SER A 19 -31.37 -0.50 22.34
C SER A 19 -29.97 0.07 22.03
N ALA A 20 -28.88 -0.62 22.40
CA ALA A 20 -27.52 -0.20 22.05
C ALA A 20 -27.27 -0.31 20.53
N TRP A 21 -27.75 -1.38 19.90
CA TRP A 21 -27.65 -1.56 18.43
C TRP A 21 -28.53 -0.57 17.67
N ALA A 22 -29.73 -0.28 18.15
CA ALA A 22 -30.60 0.73 17.56
C ALA A 22 -30.00 2.14 17.62
N ASN A 23 -29.32 2.49 18.72
CA ASN A 23 -28.61 3.77 18.83
C ASN A 23 -27.41 3.84 17.87
N GLU A 24 -26.65 2.75 17.71
CA GLU A 24 -25.51 2.71 16.77
C GLU A 24 -25.96 2.85 15.31
N GLU A 25 -27.07 2.23 14.91
CA GLU A 25 -27.66 2.41 13.57
C GLU A 25 -28.17 3.83 13.34
N ASP A 26 -28.81 4.44 14.32
CA ASP A 26 -29.29 5.81 14.20
C ASP A 26 -28.14 6.82 14.15
N ASP A 27 -27.08 6.64 14.93
CA ASP A 27 -25.86 7.44 14.88
C ASP A 27 -25.17 7.33 13.52
N LEU A 28 -25.07 6.12 12.96
CA LEU A 28 -24.54 5.91 11.62
C LEU A 28 -25.35 6.60 10.53
N ARG A 29 -26.69 6.58 10.62
CA ARG A 29 -27.59 7.29 9.68
C ARG A 29 -27.40 8.79 9.77
N ILE A 30 -27.23 9.34 10.97
CA ILE A 30 -26.98 10.76 11.19
C ILE A 30 -25.66 11.16 10.53
N VAL A 31 -24.58 10.40 10.77
CA VAL A 31 -23.25 10.65 10.16
C VAL A 31 -23.32 10.53 8.64
N GLN A 32 -23.98 9.50 8.11
CA GLN A 32 -24.18 9.33 6.67
C GLN A 32 -24.90 10.54 6.06
N LYS A 33 -25.97 11.01 6.70
CA LYS A 33 -26.71 12.19 6.25
C LYS A 33 -25.82 13.44 6.26
N GLN A 34 -25.05 13.66 7.33
CA GLN A 34 -24.10 14.78 7.42
C GLN A 34 -23.04 14.75 6.32
N ILE A 35 -22.51 13.56 5.99
CA ILE A 35 -21.57 13.38 4.89
C ILE A 35 -22.23 13.71 3.55
N LEU A 36 -23.41 13.17 3.27
CA LEU A 36 -24.13 13.37 2.02
C LEU A 36 -24.61 14.81 1.80
N GLU A 37 -24.87 15.55 2.88
CA GLU A 37 -25.30 16.96 2.84
C GLU A 37 -24.12 17.95 2.89
N ASN A 38 -22.88 17.47 3.07
CA ASN A 38 -21.70 18.33 3.22
C ASN A 38 -21.13 18.76 1.88
N ARG A 39 -21.47 19.95 1.43
CA ARG A 39 -21.01 20.54 0.17
C ARG A 39 -19.49 20.71 0.09
N THR A 40 -18.79 20.77 1.21
CA THR A 40 -17.32 20.84 1.23
C THR A 40 -16.71 19.54 0.71
N ILE A 41 -17.32 18.39 1.00
CA ILE A 41 -16.90 17.08 0.46
C ILE A 41 -17.10 17.05 -1.05
N ASP A 42 -18.23 17.56 -1.55
CA ASP A 42 -18.49 17.66 -3.00
C ASP A 42 -17.44 18.54 -3.69
N GLU A 43 -17.09 19.67 -3.07
CA GLU A 43 -16.10 20.60 -3.61
C GLU A 43 -14.69 19.96 -3.62
N VAL A 44 -14.26 19.29 -2.55
CA VAL A 44 -13.00 18.57 -2.49
C VAL A 44 -12.95 17.49 -3.58
N ASN A 45 -14.02 16.72 -3.73
CA ASN A 45 -14.12 15.71 -4.77
C ASN A 45 -14.01 16.31 -6.17
N ARG A 46 -14.71 17.42 -6.43
CA ARG A 46 -14.61 18.16 -7.70
C ARG A 46 -13.18 18.63 -7.98
N MET A 47 -12.51 19.18 -6.96
CA MET A 47 -11.11 19.62 -7.07
C MET A 47 -10.16 18.44 -7.36
N ALA A 48 -10.35 17.32 -6.69
CA ALA A 48 -9.58 16.10 -6.94
C ALA A 48 -9.72 15.63 -8.41
N HIS A 49 -10.94 15.58 -8.93
CA HIS A 49 -11.20 15.25 -10.33
C HIS A 49 -10.53 16.24 -11.28
N GLN A 50 -10.59 17.53 -10.97
CA GLN A 50 -9.95 18.57 -11.78
C GLN A 50 -8.43 18.42 -11.82
N ILE A 51 -7.78 18.15 -10.66
CA ILE A 51 -6.33 17.95 -10.56
C ILE A 51 -5.92 16.70 -11.35
N VAL A 52 -6.57 15.56 -11.11
CA VAL A 52 -6.22 14.29 -11.77
C VAL A 52 -6.50 14.34 -13.28
N SER A 53 -7.45 15.16 -13.75
CA SER A 53 -7.70 15.35 -15.20
C SER A 53 -6.56 16.06 -15.94
N SER A 54 -5.66 16.76 -15.24
CA SER A 54 -4.49 17.42 -15.84
C SER A 54 -3.32 16.46 -16.12
N GLY A 55 -3.27 15.29 -15.48
CA GLY A 55 -2.23 14.28 -15.64
C GLY A 55 -2.21 13.25 -14.54
N LEU A 56 -1.36 12.23 -14.69
CA LEU A 56 -1.19 11.15 -13.70
C LEU A 56 0.04 11.33 -12.82
N ASN A 57 0.72 12.46 -12.91
CA ASN A 57 1.84 12.84 -12.06
C ASN A 57 1.36 13.39 -10.71
N ALA A 58 2.26 13.44 -9.73
CA ALA A 58 1.96 13.87 -8.35
C ALA A 58 1.88 15.41 -8.20
N GLY A 59 1.21 16.09 -9.14
CA GLY A 59 1.01 17.55 -9.16
C GLY A 59 2.05 18.30 -10.01
N ASP A 60 1.93 19.62 -10.05
CA ASP A 60 2.62 20.50 -11.01
C ASP A 60 4.16 20.53 -10.85
N GLY A 61 4.68 20.11 -9.70
CA GLY A 61 6.12 20.11 -9.40
C GLY A 61 6.88 18.89 -9.92
N TYR A 62 6.17 17.85 -10.38
CA TYR A 62 6.77 16.58 -10.78
C TYR A 62 6.44 16.23 -12.22
N GLY A 63 7.44 15.74 -12.95
CA GLY A 63 7.26 15.20 -14.30
C GLY A 63 6.94 13.71 -14.31
N GLU A 64 7.13 13.05 -13.20
CA GLU A 64 7.03 11.60 -13.00
C GLU A 64 5.61 11.14 -12.69
N VAL A 65 5.30 9.94 -13.13
CA VAL A 65 4.17 9.15 -12.62
C VAL A 65 4.73 8.15 -11.61
N TRP A 66 4.45 8.39 -10.33
CA TRP A 66 4.89 7.56 -9.21
C TRP A 66 3.85 6.50 -8.92
N ILE A 67 4.29 5.25 -8.68
CA ILE A 67 3.35 4.13 -8.48
C ILE A 67 2.55 4.27 -7.18
N ARG A 68 3.14 4.76 -6.10
CA ARG A 68 2.46 4.98 -4.83
C ARG A 68 1.34 6.00 -4.98
N ASP A 69 1.65 7.16 -5.58
CA ASP A 69 0.67 8.21 -5.86
C ASP A 69 -0.43 7.70 -6.78
N PHE A 70 -0.04 7.10 -7.90
CA PHE A 70 -1.00 6.56 -8.86
C PHE A 70 -1.95 5.54 -8.22
N ASN A 71 -1.45 4.66 -7.34
CA ASN A 71 -2.29 3.74 -6.58
C ASN A 71 -3.33 4.46 -5.72
N THR A 72 -2.98 5.62 -5.12
CA THR A 72 -3.92 6.35 -4.25
C THR A 72 -5.06 6.99 -5.01
N PHE A 73 -4.84 7.47 -6.24
CA PHE A 73 -5.86 8.19 -7.02
C PHE A 73 -6.32 7.48 -8.30
N ILE A 74 -5.92 6.22 -8.56
CA ILE A 74 -6.29 5.50 -9.78
C ILE A 74 -7.80 5.45 -10.01
N GLN A 75 -8.61 5.36 -8.96
CA GLN A 75 -10.07 5.35 -9.08
C GLN A 75 -10.60 6.68 -9.62
N VAL A 76 -10.03 7.81 -9.20
CA VAL A 76 -10.35 9.14 -9.73
C VAL A 76 -9.84 9.26 -11.17
N ALA A 77 -8.64 8.76 -11.46
CA ALA A 77 -8.09 8.73 -12.82
C ALA A 77 -9.02 7.98 -13.79
N MET A 78 -9.63 6.89 -13.36
CA MET A 78 -10.61 6.13 -14.17
C MET A 78 -11.93 6.89 -14.39
N ASP A 79 -12.27 7.87 -13.57
CA ASP A 79 -13.46 8.70 -13.76
C ASP A 79 -13.22 9.84 -14.74
N VAL A 80 -11.99 10.33 -14.85
CA VAL A 80 -11.65 11.54 -15.62
C VAL A 80 -10.82 11.27 -16.88
N SER A 81 -10.26 10.07 -17.02
CA SER A 81 -9.39 9.69 -18.14
C SER A 81 -9.97 8.51 -18.94
N PRO A 82 -9.71 8.43 -20.27
CA PRO A 82 -10.00 7.22 -21.02
C PRO A 82 -9.32 5.98 -20.44
N ASP A 83 -9.98 4.82 -20.53
CA ASP A 83 -9.44 3.53 -20.09
C ASP A 83 -8.03 3.24 -20.65
N SER A 84 -7.79 3.63 -21.91
CA SER A 84 -6.48 3.49 -22.55
C SER A 84 -5.35 4.29 -21.89
N VAL A 85 -5.65 5.39 -21.24
CA VAL A 85 -4.67 6.22 -20.51
C VAL A 85 -4.28 5.50 -19.21
N VAL A 86 -5.27 5.01 -18.47
CA VAL A 86 -5.05 4.29 -17.21
C VAL A 86 -4.29 2.98 -17.45
N THR A 87 -4.72 2.19 -18.44
CA THR A 87 -4.05 0.93 -18.78
C THR A 87 -2.65 1.15 -19.34
N HIS A 88 -2.42 2.23 -20.11
CA HIS A 88 -1.09 2.60 -20.57
C HIS A 88 -0.16 2.91 -19.39
N ALA A 89 -0.62 3.66 -18.39
CA ALA A 89 0.16 3.95 -17.20
C ALA A 89 0.53 2.68 -16.43
N LEU A 90 -0.43 1.78 -16.20
CA LEU A 90 -0.16 0.47 -15.55
C LEU A 90 0.83 -0.37 -16.36
N ASN A 91 0.66 -0.44 -17.69
CA ASN A 91 1.54 -1.19 -18.58
C ASN A 91 2.98 -0.64 -18.56
N THR A 92 3.13 0.68 -18.43
CA THR A 92 4.45 1.32 -18.38
C THR A 92 5.27 0.79 -17.20
N PHE A 93 4.70 0.66 -16.00
CA PHE A 93 5.39 0.04 -14.87
C PHE A 93 5.86 -1.40 -15.19
N PHE A 94 5.05 -2.18 -15.87
CA PHE A 94 5.41 -3.54 -16.27
C PHE A 94 6.49 -3.60 -17.35
N HIS A 95 6.59 -2.60 -18.24
CA HIS A 95 7.67 -2.51 -19.20
C HIS A 95 9.03 -2.33 -18.52
N PHE A 96 9.06 -1.67 -17.37
CA PHE A 96 10.26 -1.42 -16.57
C PHE A 96 10.45 -2.38 -15.38
N GLN A 97 9.59 -3.38 -15.23
CA GLN A 97 9.76 -4.39 -14.18
C GLN A 97 11.11 -5.10 -14.32
N GLY A 98 11.87 -5.16 -13.22
CA GLY A 98 13.17 -5.81 -13.20
C GLY A 98 13.11 -7.32 -13.38
N LYS A 99 14.26 -7.94 -13.64
CA LYS A 99 14.37 -9.39 -13.85
C LYS A 99 14.03 -10.20 -12.60
N THR A 100 14.23 -9.63 -11.42
CA THR A 100 13.90 -10.22 -10.12
C THR A 100 12.42 -10.06 -9.77
N GLY A 101 11.68 -9.24 -10.52
CA GLY A 101 10.28 -8.93 -10.26
C GLY A 101 10.06 -7.54 -9.63
N ASP A 102 11.14 -6.84 -9.29
CA ASP A 102 11.09 -5.51 -8.69
C ASP A 102 10.38 -4.49 -9.58
N ILE A 103 9.60 -3.62 -8.97
CA ILE A 103 8.83 -2.56 -9.62
C ILE A 103 9.55 -1.22 -9.41
N VAL A 104 9.61 -0.41 -10.48
CA VAL A 104 10.14 0.96 -10.41
C VAL A 104 9.20 1.84 -9.58
N ASP A 105 9.75 2.84 -8.90
CA ASP A 105 8.95 3.79 -8.13
C ASP A 105 8.24 4.81 -9.04
N GLY A 106 8.89 5.20 -10.16
CA GLY A 106 8.31 6.14 -11.09
C GLY A 106 8.88 6.03 -12.51
N TYR A 107 8.17 6.64 -13.45
CA TYR A 107 8.65 6.84 -14.81
C TYR A 107 8.34 8.27 -15.28
N ILE A 108 9.15 8.76 -16.21
CA ILE A 108 9.08 10.11 -16.77
C ILE A 108 9.24 10.05 -18.29
N ASP A 109 8.71 11.03 -19.01
CA ASP A 109 9.03 11.22 -20.44
C ASP A 109 10.55 11.31 -20.61
N ILE A 110 11.12 10.50 -21.50
CA ILE A 110 12.57 10.42 -21.70
C ILE A 110 13.20 11.77 -22.03
N LYS A 111 12.44 12.70 -22.64
CA LYS A 111 12.91 14.05 -22.95
C LYS A 111 13.07 14.95 -21.73
N LYS A 112 12.46 14.55 -20.60
CA LYS A 112 12.53 15.25 -19.31
C LYS A 112 13.48 14.55 -18.34
N ALA A 113 13.91 13.31 -18.65
CA ALA A 113 14.81 12.54 -17.82
C ALA A 113 16.24 13.13 -17.90
N GLU A 114 16.83 13.36 -16.74
CA GLU A 114 18.22 13.83 -16.63
C GLU A 114 19.19 12.65 -16.66
N LEU A 115 19.32 11.99 -17.82
CA LEU A 115 20.08 10.74 -17.97
C LEU A 115 21.56 10.86 -17.62
N ASP A 116 22.14 12.05 -17.77
CA ASP A 116 23.57 12.33 -17.55
C ASP A 116 23.84 12.95 -16.15
N ASN A 117 22.82 13.05 -15.29
CA ASN A 117 22.97 13.68 -13.98
C ASN A 117 23.72 12.76 -13.01
N VAL A 118 24.99 13.07 -12.76
CA VAL A 118 25.82 12.37 -11.78
C VAL A 118 25.36 12.73 -10.37
N GLY A 119 24.77 11.79 -9.66
CA GLY A 119 24.23 11.98 -8.32
C GLY A 119 22.71 12.18 -8.29
N GLY A 120 22.05 12.11 -9.45
CA GLY A 120 20.61 12.02 -9.58
C GLY A 120 20.12 10.57 -9.71
N TYR A 121 18.88 10.41 -10.19
CA TYR A 121 18.30 9.10 -10.42
C TYR A 121 19.07 8.26 -11.45
N LYS A 122 19.25 6.98 -11.15
CA LYS A 122 19.74 5.99 -12.11
C LYS A 122 18.58 5.46 -12.93
N TYR A 123 18.44 5.99 -14.13
CA TYR A 123 17.32 5.63 -14.98
C TYR A 123 17.50 4.24 -15.61
N ARG A 124 16.42 3.48 -15.60
CA ARG A 124 16.23 2.23 -16.33
C ARG A 124 15.57 2.57 -17.67
N LEU A 125 16.15 2.09 -18.77
CA LEU A 125 15.59 2.21 -20.12
C LEU A 125 15.04 0.86 -20.57
N ALA A 126 14.01 0.87 -21.43
CA ALA A 126 13.39 -0.34 -21.97
C ALA A 126 13.10 -0.16 -23.46
N ASP A 127 13.65 -1.05 -24.32
CA ASP A 127 13.38 -1.03 -25.78
C ASP A 127 11.90 -1.16 -26.11
N SER A 128 11.14 -1.84 -25.25
CA SER A 128 9.69 -2.01 -25.39
C SER A 128 8.87 -0.77 -25.00
N CYS A 129 9.51 0.26 -24.43
CA CYS A 129 8.88 1.49 -23.99
C CYS A 129 9.85 2.69 -24.09
N PRO A 130 10.39 2.99 -25.29
CA PRO A 130 11.50 3.93 -25.47
C PRO A 130 11.13 5.39 -25.22
N GLN A 131 9.85 5.73 -25.12
CA GLN A 131 9.36 7.07 -24.86
C GLN A 131 9.49 7.50 -23.39
N TYR A 132 9.79 6.57 -22.50
CA TYR A 132 9.96 6.81 -21.06
C TYR A 132 11.31 6.33 -20.54
N ALA A 133 11.74 6.92 -19.45
CA ALA A 133 12.78 6.44 -18.57
C ALA A 133 12.16 6.21 -17.18
N ALA A 134 12.61 5.20 -16.45
CA ALA A 134 12.10 4.89 -15.14
C ALA A 134 13.24 4.76 -14.13
N HIS A 135 12.97 4.99 -12.87
CA HIS A 135 13.94 4.82 -11.80
C HIS A 135 13.37 3.91 -10.71
N LYS A 136 14.27 3.30 -9.94
CA LYS A 136 13.93 2.49 -8.76
C LYS A 136 14.53 3.16 -7.54
N ASN A 137 13.68 3.68 -6.68
CA ASN A 137 14.07 3.96 -5.31
C ASN A 137 14.26 2.61 -4.60
N THR A 138 15.48 2.33 -4.13
CA THR A 138 15.80 1.02 -3.57
C THR A 138 15.55 0.90 -2.08
N VAL A 139 15.37 2.04 -1.38
CA VAL A 139 15.09 2.08 0.06
C VAL A 139 13.66 1.68 0.37
N GLU A 140 12.73 1.97 -0.55
CA GLU A 140 11.32 1.65 -0.41
C GLU A 140 11.01 0.17 -0.70
N THR A 141 9.95 -0.32 -0.11
CA THR A 141 9.51 -1.72 -0.26
C THR A 141 8.02 -1.81 -0.64
N ASP A 142 7.35 -0.69 -0.90
CA ASP A 142 5.92 -0.62 -1.18
C ASP A 142 5.55 -0.46 -2.67
N HIS A 143 6.52 -0.37 -3.60
CA HIS A 143 6.22 -0.22 -5.03
C HIS A 143 5.53 -1.45 -5.60
N GLU A 144 5.99 -2.64 -5.24
CA GLU A 144 5.44 -3.91 -5.64
C GLU A 144 4.00 -4.05 -5.15
N THR A 145 3.76 -3.72 -3.88
CA THR A 145 2.43 -3.78 -3.27
C THR A 145 1.49 -2.70 -3.83
N SER A 146 2.01 -1.52 -4.12
CA SER A 146 1.25 -0.42 -4.74
C SER A 146 0.79 -0.78 -6.15
N LEU A 147 1.65 -1.41 -6.98
CA LEU A 147 1.24 -1.83 -8.33
C LEU A 147 0.19 -2.96 -8.28
N ILE A 148 0.34 -3.92 -7.36
CA ILE A 148 -0.68 -4.97 -7.16
C ILE A 148 -2.03 -4.34 -6.80
N GLN A 149 -2.04 -3.39 -5.88
CA GLN A 149 -3.25 -2.69 -5.45
C GLN A 149 -3.85 -1.84 -6.57
N ALA A 150 -3.03 -1.12 -7.34
CA ALA A 150 -3.48 -0.33 -8.47
C ALA A 150 -4.16 -1.20 -9.55
N VAL A 151 -3.56 -2.34 -9.89
CA VAL A 151 -4.17 -3.30 -10.84
C VAL A 151 -5.48 -3.85 -10.28
N TYR A 152 -5.53 -4.19 -8.99
CA TYR A 152 -6.76 -4.65 -8.36
C TYR A 152 -7.86 -3.60 -8.44
N GLN A 153 -7.57 -2.36 -8.08
CA GLN A 153 -8.53 -1.25 -8.14
C GLN A 153 -9.05 -1.05 -9.58
N TYR A 154 -8.14 -1.09 -10.57
CA TYR A 154 -8.51 -1.02 -11.97
C TYR A 154 -9.47 -2.15 -12.37
N VAL A 155 -9.11 -3.41 -12.12
CA VAL A 155 -9.93 -4.56 -12.48
C VAL A 155 -11.27 -4.55 -11.75
N LYS A 156 -11.27 -4.18 -10.47
CA LYS A 156 -12.48 -4.12 -9.65
C LYS A 156 -13.47 -3.06 -10.16
N LYS A 157 -12.98 -1.87 -10.48
CA LYS A 157 -13.83 -0.75 -10.92
C LYS A 157 -14.28 -0.91 -12.37
N SER A 158 -13.39 -1.36 -13.27
CA SER A 158 -13.72 -1.54 -14.69
C SER A 158 -14.49 -2.84 -14.98
N GLY A 159 -14.38 -3.85 -14.12
CA GLY A 159 -14.85 -5.21 -14.39
C GLY A 159 -14.00 -5.97 -15.43
N ASN A 160 -12.91 -5.38 -15.95
CA ASN A 160 -12.08 -5.92 -17.01
C ASN A 160 -11.08 -6.97 -16.49
N LYS A 161 -11.55 -8.16 -16.10
CA LYS A 161 -10.67 -9.29 -15.73
C LYS A 161 -9.76 -9.76 -16.88
N ALA A 162 -10.12 -9.48 -18.14
CA ALA A 162 -9.30 -9.87 -19.29
C ALA A 162 -7.94 -9.15 -19.29
N TYR A 163 -7.83 -7.99 -18.66
CA TYR A 163 -6.58 -7.27 -18.50
C TYR A 163 -5.48 -8.13 -17.83
N LEU A 164 -5.82 -9.00 -16.89
CA LEU A 164 -4.87 -9.90 -16.23
C LEU A 164 -4.19 -10.88 -17.21
N LYS A 165 -4.80 -11.15 -18.35
CA LYS A 165 -4.27 -12.02 -19.40
C LYS A 165 -3.51 -11.26 -20.50
N SER A 166 -3.52 -9.92 -20.46
CA SER A 166 -2.73 -9.11 -21.38
C SER A 166 -1.24 -9.41 -21.22
N VAL A 167 -0.55 -9.56 -22.35
CA VAL A 167 0.88 -9.93 -22.39
C VAL A 167 1.72 -8.69 -22.59
N ILE A 168 2.66 -8.47 -21.66
CA ILE A 168 3.64 -7.38 -21.71
C ILE A 168 5.03 -8.01 -21.62
N ASN A 169 5.89 -7.80 -22.64
CA ASN A 169 7.23 -8.39 -22.71
C ASN A 169 7.25 -9.90 -22.39
N GLY A 170 6.34 -10.66 -23.01
CA GLY A 170 6.31 -12.12 -22.94
C GLY A 170 5.68 -12.72 -21.67
N LYS A 171 5.20 -11.93 -20.71
CA LYS A 171 4.50 -12.39 -19.52
C LYS A 171 3.13 -11.74 -19.41
N THR A 172 2.15 -12.48 -18.89
CA THR A 172 0.83 -11.90 -18.57
C THR A 172 0.94 -10.94 -17.38
N VAL A 173 -0.01 -9.99 -17.28
CA VAL A 173 -0.12 -9.11 -16.12
C VAL A 173 -0.20 -9.92 -14.82
N GLU A 174 -1.00 -11.00 -14.79
CA GLU A 174 -1.07 -11.90 -13.63
C GLU A 174 0.30 -12.46 -13.24
N GLN A 175 1.09 -12.97 -14.21
CA GLN A 175 2.45 -13.47 -13.95
C GLN A 175 3.37 -12.37 -13.42
N ARG A 176 3.24 -11.15 -13.91
CA ARG A 176 4.04 -10.00 -13.45
C ARG A 176 3.72 -9.58 -12.03
N LEU A 177 2.43 -9.67 -11.62
CA LEU A 177 2.05 -9.45 -10.22
C LEU A 177 2.63 -10.55 -9.30
N GLU A 178 2.67 -11.81 -9.78
CA GLU A 178 3.33 -12.89 -9.03
C GLU A 178 4.84 -12.69 -8.92
N ASP A 179 5.49 -12.20 -9.98
CA ASP A 179 6.91 -11.86 -9.93
C ASP A 179 7.18 -10.74 -8.90
N ALA A 180 6.33 -9.72 -8.82
CA ALA A 180 6.44 -8.65 -7.83
C ALA A 180 6.28 -9.17 -6.39
N LEU A 181 5.29 -10.04 -6.14
CA LEU A 181 5.17 -10.71 -4.85
C LEU A 181 6.39 -11.57 -4.52
N ASN A 182 6.88 -12.34 -5.50
CA ASN A 182 8.05 -13.20 -5.30
C ASN A 182 9.30 -12.38 -4.97
N PHE A 183 9.50 -11.21 -5.60
CA PHE A 183 10.58 -10.30 -5.24
C PHE A 183 10.56 -9.93 -3.76
N LEU A 184 9.41 -9.53 -3.23
CA LEU A 184 9.27 -9.21 -1.81
C LEU A 184 9.59 -10.42 -0.91
N MET A 185 9.11 -11.61 -1.28
CA MET A 185 9.28 -12.82 -0.47
C MET A 185 10.67 -13.45 -0.58
N THR A 186 11.50 -13.04 -1.56
CA THR A 186 12.87 -13.54 -1.73
C THR A 186 13.93 -12.51 -1.35
N GLU A 187 13.80 -11.29 -1.87
CA GLU A 187 14.84 -10.24 -1.73
C GLU A 187 14.63 -9.35 -0.49
N LYS A 188 13.37 -9.20 -0.06
CA LYS A 188 13.00 -8.31 1.04
C LYS A 188 12.50 -9.06 2.29
N PHE A 189 12.49 -10.38 2.30
CA PHE A 189 11.94 -11.16 3.41
C PHE A 189 12.99 -11.53 4.45
N ASN A 190 12.82 -11.04 5.68
CA ASN A 190 13.64 -11.41 6.82
C ASN A 190 13.11 -12.68 7.49
N LYS A 191 13.85 -13.79 7.39
CA LYS A 191 13.45 -15.10 7.93
C LYS A 191 13.38 -15.15 9.46
N GLN A 192 14.17 -14.33 10.15
CA GLN A 192 14.19 -14.29 11.63
C GLN A 192 12.88 -13.76 12.19
N TYR A 193 12.36 -12.69 11.59
CA TYR A 193 11.11 -12.06 12.01
C TYR A 193 9.90 -12.57 11.23
N GLY A 194 10.11 -13.14 10.03
CA GLY A 194 9.05 -13.57 9.12
C GLY A 194 8.24 -12.38 8.58
N LEU A 195 8.91 -11.26 8.31
CA LEU A 195 8.37 -10.00 7.85
C LEU A 195 9.25 -9.43 6.73
N ILE A 196 8.71 -8.54 5.90
CA ILE A 196 9.51 -7.83 4.90
C ILE A 196 10.24 -6.63 5.52
N ILE A 197 11.34 -6.25 4.89
CA ILE A 197 12.24 -5.18 5.33
C ILE A 197 12.35 -4.09 4.27
N GLY A 198 12.61 -2.88 4.73
CA GLY A 198 13.06 -1.74 3.94
C GLY A 198 14.30 -1.09 4.54
N ALA A 199 14.74 0.03 4.00
CA ALA A 199 15.63 0.92 4.72
C ALA A 199 14.86 1.69 5.79
N THR A 200 15.56 2.19 6.81
CA THR A 200 14.95 3.15 7.75
C THR A 200 14.79 4.48 7.03
N THR A 201 13.57 4.96 6.94
CA THR A 201 13.23 6.14 6.17
C THR A 201 12.63 7.25 7.05
N ALA A 202 12.71 8.50 6.59
CA ALA A 202 12.26 9.67 7.34
C ALA A 202 10.81 10.05 7.00
N ASP A 203 10.49 10.15 5.72
CA ASP A 203 9.23 10.70 5.22
C ASP A 203 8.65 9.76 4.16
N TRP A 204 7.32 9.58 4.12
CA TRP A 204 6.64 8.68 3.16
C TRP A 204 7.29 7.30 2.94
N GLY A 205 8.34 6.99 3.67
CA GLY A 205 9.14 5.80 3.47
C GLY A 205 10.14 5.90 2.31
N ASP A 206 10.47 7.06 1.78
CA ASP A 206 11.19 7.24 0.53
C ASP A 206 12.60 7.85 0.65
N VAL A 207 13.00 8.35 1.80
CA VAL A 207 14.30 8.98 2.00
C VAL A 207 14.96 8.51 3.30
N GLN A 208 16.22 8.08 3.21
CA GLN A 208 17.06 7.77 4.38
C GLN A 208 17.51 9.09 5.06
N PRO A 209 17.40 9.22 6.41
CA PRO A 209 17.58 10.51 7.09
C PRO A 209 18.98 11.09 6.99
N GLU A 210 20.01 10.25 6.98
CA GLU A 210 21.42 10.66 7.06
C GLU A 210 22.18 10.65 5.74
N HIS A 211 21.52 10.35 4.63
CA HIS A 211 22.16 10.23 3.33
C HIS A 211 22.00 11.50 2.50
N ALA A 212 23.07 11.91 1.80
CA ALA A 212 23.03 13.06 0.89
C ALA A 212 22.08 12.82 -0.29
N TRP A 213 21.99 11.55 -0.78
CA TRP A 213 21.00 11.08 -1.75
C TRP A 213 20.26 9.89 -1.15
N GLY A 214 19.16 10.18 -0.47
CA GLY A 214 18.48 9.24 0.42
C GLY A 214 17.66 8.14 -0.25
N VAL A 215 17.63 8.02 -1.58
CA VAL A 215 16.74 7.12 -2.32
C VAL A 215 17.41 5.80 -2.78
N GLU A 216 18.70 5.61 -2.49
CA GLU A 216 19.41 4.38 -2.85
C GLU A 216 20.03 3.71 -1.63
N ILE A 217 19.95 2.37 -1.60
CA ILE A 217 20.66 1.55 -0.61
C ILE A 217 22.15 1.57 -0.91
N ASP A 218 22.96 1.80 0.13
CA ASP A 218 24.42 1.71 0.11
C ASP A 218 24.95 0.99 1.37
N GLU A 219 26.28 0.99 1.57
CA GLU A 219 26.92 0.34 2.70
C GLU A 219 26.60 0.95 4.07
N ASN A 220 26.08 2.18 4.10
CA ASN A 220 25.71 2.89 5.33
C ASN A 220 24.23 2.77 5.65
N THR A 221 23.45 2.17 4.77
CA THR A 221 22.00 2.03 4.95
C THR A 221 21.65 1.29 6.23
N HIS A 222 20.77 1.88 7.03
CA HIS A 222 20.14 1.24 8.17
C HIS A 222 18.86 0.55 7.74
N PHE A 223 18.82 -0.78 7.90
CA PHE A 223 17.64 -1.58 7.56
C PHE A 223 16.70 -1.70 8.75
N SER A 224 15.42 -1.68 8.46
CA SER A 224 14.36 -1.81 9.45
C SER A 224 13.19 -2.66 8.96
N ILE A 225 12.37 -3.05 9.92
CA ILE A 225 11.04 -3.61 9.70
C ILE A 225 10.05 -2.63 10.30
N ASP A 226 9.06 -2.23 9.52
CA ASP A 226 8.00 -1.35 9.96
C ASP A 226 6.61 -1.94 9.69
N ILE A 227 5.59 -1.31 10.23
CA ILE A 227 4.20 -1.76 10.07
C ILE A 227 3.63 -1.36 8.72
N TYR A 228 4.07 -0.23 8.12
CA TYR A 228 3.53 0.26 6.86
C TYR A 228 3.76 -0.72 5.72
N ASP A 229 5.02 -1.08 5.45
CA ASP A 229 5.38 -2.01 4.37
C ASP A 229 4.69 -3.37 4.54
N ASN A 230 4.69 -3.89 5.77
CA ASN A 230 4.10 -5.18 6.07
C ASN A 230 2.56 -5.17 5.97
N ALA A 231 1.89 -4.08 6.32
CA ALA A 231 0.45 -3.93 6.15
C ALA A 231 0.08 -3.74 4.66
N MET A 232 0.87 -2.98 3.88
CA MET A 232 0.71 -2.87 2.43
C MET A 232 0.79 -4.24 1.75
N LEU A 233 1.70 -5.11 2.19
CA LEU A 233 1.80 -6.48 1.66
C LEU A 233 0.54 -7.30 2.00
N ILE A 234 -0.03 -7.17 3.19
CA ILE A 234 -1.29 -7.86 3.54
C ILE A 234 -2.44 -7.40 2.63
N ILE A 235 -2.54 -6.10 2.35
CA ILE A 235 -3.54 -5.59 1.41
C ILE A 235 -3.32 -6.17 0.01
N ALA A 236 -2.07 -6.17 -0.48
CA ALA A 236 -1.73 -6.74 -1.78
C ALA A 236 -2.07 -8.23 -1.87
N LEU A 237 -1.82 -9.02 -0.81
CA LEU A 237 -2.20 -10.44 -0.76
C LEU A 237 -3.73 -10.64 -0.80
N ASN A 238 -4.50 -9.80 -0.10
CA ASN A 238 -5.96 -9.82 -0.19
C ASN A 238 -6.41 -9.53 -1.63
N ASN A 239 -5.80 -8.53 -2.28
CA ASN A 239 -6.11 -8.18 -3.67
C ASN A 239 -5.77 -9.31 -4.65
N LEU A 240 -4.62 -9.96 -4.50
CA LEU A 240 -4.24 -11.12 -5.33
C LEU A 240 -5.21 -12.29 -5.17
N MET A 241 -5.70 -12.55 -3.96
CA MET A 241 -6.72 -13.58 -3.72
C MET A 241 -8.06 -13.27 -4.43
N GLU A 242 -8.42 -12.00 -4.53
CA GLU A 242 -9.63 -11.60 -5.26
C GLU A 242 -9.44 -11.59 -6.78
N LEU A 243 -8.23 -11.32 -7.27
CA LEU A 243 -7.92 -11.28 -8.71
C LEU A 243 -7.84 -12.67 -9.34
N THR A 244 -7.39 -13.68 -8.60
CA THR A 244 -7.24 -15.05 -9.16
C THR A 244 -8.47 -15.91 -8.91
N ASP A 245 -8.76 -16.80 -9.87
CA ASP A 245 -9.75 -17.86 -9.70
C ASP A 245 -9.10 -19.21 -9.30
N ASP A 246 -7.75 -19.28 -9.26
CA ASP A 246 -6.97 -20.47 -8.90
C ASP A 246 -6.96 -20.66 -7.36
N GLN A 247 -7.56 -21.74 -6.88
CA GLN A 247 -7.66 -22.04 -5.46
C GLN A 247 -6.30 -22.30 -4.82
N ALA A 248 -5.37 -22.95 -5.51
CA ALA A 248 -4.02 -23.21 -4.98
C ALA A 248 -3.24 -21.90 -4.76
N LYS A 249 -3.41 -20.93 -5.65
CA LYS A 249 -2.84 -19.58 -5.47
C LYS A 249 -3.49 -18.86 -4.28
N LYS A 250 -4.81 -18.92 -4.14
CA LYS A 250 -5.52 -18.35 -2.99
C LYS A 250 -5.01 -18.92 -1.66
N ASP A 251 -4.87 -20.25 -1.59
CA ASP A 251 -4.38 -20.92 -0.38
C ASP A 251 -2.94 -20.52 -0.07
N LYS A 252 -2.07 -20.40 -1.09
CA LYS A 252 -0.70 -19.87 -0.95
C LYS A 252 -0.69 -18.45 -0.39
N TYR A 253 -1.48 -17.54 -0.96
CA TYR A 253 -1.52 -16.15 -0.52
C TYR A 253 -2.11 -16.01 0.88
N ALA A 254 -3.13 -16.79 1.21
CA ALA A 254 -3.70 -16.85 2.55
C ALA A 254 -2.68 -17.31 3.59
N ALA A 255 -1.91 -18.37 3.30
CA ALA A 255 -0.87 -18.86 4.21
C ALA A 255 0.24 -17.82 4.46
N ILE A 256 0.67 -17.08 3.42
CA ILE A 256 1.63 -15.98 3.57
C ILE A 256 1.03 -14.89 4.47
N LYS A 257 -0.19 -14.45 4.17
CA LYS A 257 -0.91 -13.42 4.94
C LYS A 257 -1.04 -13.79 6.42
N ASP A 258 -1.45 -15.01 6.71
CA ASP A 258 -1.63 -15.49 8.09
C ASP A 258 -0.30 -15.49 8.86
N GLY A 259 0.78 -15.91 8.20
CA GLY A 259 2.13 -15.84 8.75
C GLY A 259 2.56 -14.41 9.07
N LEU A 260 2.40 -13.49 8.14
CA LEU A 260 2.71 -12.06 8.31
C LEU A 260 1.86 -11.45 9.44
N SER A 261 0.55 -11.66 9.44
CA SER A 261 -0.37 -11.13 10.46
C SER A 261 0.02 -11.57 11.88
N LYS A 262 0.38 -12.87 12.02
CA LYS A 262 0.88 -13.41 13.30
C LYS A 262 2.18 -12.74 13.74
N ASN A 263 3.12 -12.55 12.80
CA ASN A 263 4.42 -11.97 13.09
C ASN A 263 4.34 -10.46 13.35
N ILE A 264 3.50 -9.72 12.64
CA ILE A 264 3.18 -8.32 12.94
C ILE A 264 2.67 -8.18 14.38
N ARG A 265 1.69 -9.00 14.76
CA ARG A 265 1.14 -8.98 16.12
C ARG A 265 2.20 -9.30 17.18
N LYS A 266 3.09 -10.23 16.87
CA LYS A 266 4.14 -10.67 17.80
C LYS A 266 5.27 -9.65 17.96
N HIS A 267 5.69 -9.01 16.86
CA HIS A 267 6.95 -8.27 16.82
C HIS A 267 6.76 -6.75 16.73
N LEU A 268 5.66 -6.26 16.14
CA LEU A 268 5.44 -4.85 15.92
C LEU A 268 4.38 -4.23 16.84
N TRP A 269 3.57 -5.05 17.54
CA TRP A 269 2.54 -4.53 18.43
C TRP A 269 3.03 -4.43 19.88
N ASP A 270 3.12 -3.20 20.41
CA ASP A 270 3.37 -2.94 21.83
C ASP A 270 2.03 -3.01 22.60
N LYS A 271 1.87 -4.11 23.36
CA LYS A 271 0.63 -4.36 24.12
C LYS A 271 0.46 -3.41 25.30
N GLU A 272 1.56 -2.94 25.89
CA GLU A 272 1.51 -2.08 27.07
C GLU A 272 1.08 -0.68 26.69
N LYS A 273 1.54 -0.19 25.52
CA LYS A 273 1.23 1.14 25.00
C LYS A 273 0.02 1.15 24.07
N GLY A 274 -0.46 -0.01 23.63
CA GLY A 274 -1.58 -0.11 22.68
C GLY A 274 -1.29 0.52 21.33
N LYS A 275 -0.05 0.40 20.83
CA LYS A 275 0.38 0.99 19.56
C LYS A 275 1.38 0.11 18.81
N TYR A 276 1.61 0.40 17.54
CA TYR A 276 2.75 -0.16 16.83
C TYR A 276 4.04 0.55 17.22
N ILE A 277 5.14 -0.23 17.35
CA ILE A 277 6.48 0.34 17.41
C ILE A 277 6.86 0.89 16.03
N PRO A 278 7.59 2.01 15.94
CA PRO A 278 7.96 2.59 14.64
C PRO A 278 8.82 1.64 13.81
N HIS A 279 9.93 1.15 14.36
CA HIS A 279 10.89 0.33 13.63
C HIS A 279 11.48 -0.78 14.50
N ILE A 280 11.77 -1.93 13.87
CA ILE A 280 12.74 -2.91 14.37
C ILE A 280 14.01 -2.72 13.57
N TYR A 281 15.05 -2.17 14.17
CA TYR A 281 16.34 -1.96 13.51
C TYR A 281 17.11 -3.27 13.39
N LEU A 282 17.67 -3.54 12.21
CA LEU A 282 18.39 -4.78 11.92
C LEU A 282 19.91 -4.63 12.05
N ASN A 283 20.43 -3.42 11.81
CA ASN A 283 21.86 -3.09 11.85
C ASN A 283 22.15 -1.74 12.53
N GLY A 284 21.28 -1.33 13.45
CA GLY A 284 21.38 -0.07 14.19
C GLY A 284 20.39 0.98 13.74
N SER A 285 20.14 1.98 14.61
CA SER A 285 19.25 3.10 14.32
C SER A 285 20.06 4.25 13.71
N PRO A 286 19.57 4.95 12.66
CA PRO A 286 20.20 6.17 12.16
C PRO A 286 19.98 7.38 13.08
N PHE A 287 19.07 7.27 14.03
CA PHE A 287 18.73 8.39 14.91
C PHE A 287 19.67 8.47 16.13
N PRO A 288 19.92 9.67 16.67
CA PRO A 288 20.75 9.83 17.85
C PRO A 288 20.11 9.15 19.07
N ALA A 289 20.93 8.68 20.02
CA ALA A 289 20.47 7.99 21.23
C ALA A 289 19.49 8.81 22.10
N SER A 290 19.48 10.14 21.93
CA SER A 290 18.53 11.04 22.60
C SER A 290 17.15 11.09 21.96
N PHE A 291 16.97 10.49 20.77
CA PHE A 291 15.70 10.44 20.08
C PHE A 291 14.89 9.24 20.59
N ASP A 292 13.82 9.52 21.32
CA ASP A 292 12.95 8.49 21.88
C ASP A 292 11.77 8.18 20.95
N GLU A 293 11.95 7.23 20.05
CA GLU A 293 10.89 6.77 19.16
C GLU A 293 9.67 6.18 19.88
N ASN A 294 9.81 5.79 21.15
CA ASN A 294 8.68 5.28 21.93
C ASN A 294 7.60 6.33 22.18
N GLN A 295 7.92 7.60 22.01
CA GLN A 295 6.94 8.69 22.10
C GLN A 295 6.22 8.97 20.77
N ILE A 296 6.64 8.34 19.67
CA ILE A 296 6.03 8.53 18.36
C ILE A 296 4.87 7.56 18.17
N TYR A 297 3.76 8.08 17.65
CA TYR A 297 2.67 7.29 17.09
C TYR A 297 2.84 7.25 15.58
N TYR A 298 3.06 6.06 15.03
CA TYR A 298 3.25 5.86 13.60
C TYR A 298 1.89 5.85 12.90
N HIS A 299 1.35 7.04 12.64
CA HIS A 299 -0.02 7.23 12.15
C HIS A 299 -0.24 6.58 10.77
N GLY A 300 0.67 6.78 9.82
CA GLY A 300 0.56 6.21 8.47
C GLY A 300 0.51 4.68 8.51
N GLY A 301 1.48 4.06 9.18
CA GLY A 301 1.52 2.61 9.34
C GLY A 301 0.31 2.07 10.10
N THR A 302 -0.16 2.76 11.13
CA THR A 302 -1.36 2.38 11.88
C THR A 302 -2.62 2.43 11.02
N ALA A 303 -2.80 3.49 10.22
CA ALA A 303 -3.93 3.64 9.32
C ALA A 303 -3.97 2.51 8.27
N VAL A 304 -2.81 2.20 7.66
CA VAL A 304 -2.69 1.11 6.70
C VAL A 304 -2.93 -0.26 7.36
N ALA A 305 -2.48 -0.47 8.61
CA ALA A 305 -2.76 -1.68 9.37
C ALA A 305 -4.27 -1.87 9.63
N ILE A 306 -5.01 -0.79 9.87
CA ILE A 306 -6.48 -0.83 9.99
C ILE A 306 -7.10 -1.25 8.65
N LEU A 307 -6.67 -0.64 7.54
CA LEU A 307 -7.14 -0.99 6.19
C LEU A 307 -6.80 -2.44 5.82
N ALA A 308 -5.67 -2.95 6.28
CA ALA A 308 -5.26 -4.34 6.10
C ALA A 308 -6.09 -5.34 6.93
N GLY A 309 -6.96 -4.87 7.83
CA GLY A 309 -7.77 -5.71 8.72
C GLY A 309 -6.98 -6.34 9.87
N LEU A 310 -5.87 -5.73 10.28
CA LEU A 310 -5.01 -6.23 11.37
C LEU A 310 -5.56 -5.91 12.77
N HIS A 311 -6.58 -5.08 12.86
CA HIS A 311 -7.28 -4.74 14.10
C HIS A 311 -8.65 -5.39 14.17
N SER A 312 -9.01 -5.93 15.35
CA SER A 312 -10.37 -6.26 15.70
C SER A 312 -11.06 -5.03 16.30
N LYS A 313 -12.38 -5.06 16.38
CA LYS A 313 -13.17 -4.01 17.05
C LYS A 313 -13.01 -4.02 18.59
N GLU A 314 -12.22 -4.93 19.15
CA GLU A 314 -11.98 -5.10 20.60
C GLU A 314 -10.74 -4.33 21.06
#